data_aec3c7514921847348baf843ac27c22d
#
_entry.id   aec3c7514921847348baf843ac27c22d
#
_cell.length_a   1.000
_cell.length_b   1.000
_cell.length_c   1.000
_cell.angle_alpha   90.00
_cell.angle_beta   90.00
_cell.angle_gamma   90.00
#
_symmetry.space_group_name_H-M   'P 1'
#
loop_
_entity.id
_entity.type
_entity.pdbx_description
1 polymer ?
#
loop_
_entity_poly.entity_id
_entity_poly.type
_entity_poly.pdbx_seq_one_letter_code
_entity_poly.pdbx_strand_id
1 'polypeptide(L)'
;MAFEEATWRLRSAPEADVERSYEGAAMSIRIQEWLATPEGSVANYPSWGHNLSRFKHDPLSENNGLEVQIEMALARKLPQDIDDLRLVSVNVEVVDIDLCKIIIVHQYGSDNLQIQL
;
A
#
# COMPACT_ATOMS: atom_id res chain seq x y z
N MET A 1 -20.46 -13.66 12.29
CA MET A 1 -20.85 -12.74 12.67
C MET A 1 -20.24 -11.63 12.77
N ALA A 2 -19.33 -11.50 12.50
CA ALA A 2 -18.59 -10.48 12.90
C ALA A 2 -19.10 -9.15 12.59
N PHE A 3 -19.59 -8.90 11.43
CA PHE A 3 -20.00 -7.58 11.14
C PHE A 3 -21.27 -7.21 11.85
N GLU A 4 -22.15 -8.17 11.97
CA GLU A 4 -23.36 -7.89 12.65
C GLU A 4 -23.15 -7.58 14.09
N GLU A 5 -22.28 -8.34 14.74
CA GLU A 5 -21.92 -8.00 16.08
C GLU A 5 -21.22 -6.70 16.17
N ALA A 6 -20.37 -6.39 15.22
CA ALA A 6 -19.73 -5.11 15.23
C ALA A 6 -20.73 -3.99 15.14
N THR A 7 -21.76 -4.18 14.33
CA THR A 7 -22.76 -3.14 14.17
C THR A 7 -23.46 -2.82 15.45
N TRP A 8 -23.90 -3.81 16.20
CA TRP A 8 -24.60 -3.47 17.41
C TRP A 8 -23.65 -3.12 18.55
N ARG A 9 -22.43 -3.56 18.48
CA ARG A 9 -21.45 -3.13 19.46
C ARG A 9 -21.07 -1.68 19.30
N LEU A 10 -21.31 -1.14 18.15
CA LEU A 10 -21.01 0.24 17.91
C LEU A 10 -21.87 1.17 18.73
N ARG A 11 -22.84 0.65 19.45
CA ARG A 11 -23.67 1.47 20.31
C ARG A 11 -22.88 2.32 21.26
N SER A 12 -21.71 1.85 21.70
CA SER A 12 -20.96 2.65 22.65
C SER A 12 -20.18 3.75 21.97
N ALA A 13 -19.78 3.54 20.72
CA ALA A 13 -19.05 4.56 19.97
C ALA A 13 -19.23 4.32 18.49
N PRO A 14 -20.47 4.29 18.02
CA PRO A 14 -20.73 3.85 16.65
C PRO A 14 -20.16 4.77 15.59
N GLU A 15 -20.21 6.06 15.81
CA GLU A 15 -19.77 7.00 14.82
C GLU A 15 -18.26 6.96 14.64
N ALA A 16 -17.53 6.81 15.72
CA ALA A 16 -16.08 6.73 15.63
C ALA A 16 -15.63 5.48 14.89
N ASP A 17 -16.29 4.35 15.12
CA ASP A 17 -15.94 3.11 14.46
C ASP A 17 -16.29 3.13 12.98
N VAL A 18 -17.42 3.72 12.64
CA VAL A 18 -17.82 3.86 11.24
C VAL A 18 -16.84 4.76 10.51
N GLU A 19 -16.45 5.87 11.13
CA GLU A 19 -15.48 6.76 10.52
C GLU A 19 -14.14 6.06 10.29
N ARG A 20 -13.71 5.25 11.24
CA ARG A 20 -12.45 4.53 11.09
C ARG A 20 -12.50 3.54 9.94
N SER A 21 -13.60 2.82 9.78
CA SER A 21 -13.76 1.90 8.68
C SER A 21 -13.77 2.62 7.35
N TYR A 22 -14.42 3.76 7.32
CA TYR A 22 -14.50 4.56 6.12
C TYR A 22 -13.14 5.11 5.72
N GLU A 23 -12.41 5.62 6.70
CA GLU A 23 -11.08 6.13 6.46
C GLU A 23 -10.12 5.04 6.00
N GLY A 24 -10.26 3.84 6.56
CA GLY A 24 -9.45 2.71 6.15
C GLY A 24 -9.71 2.31 4.72
N ALA A 25 -10.99 2.28 4.31
CA ALA A 25 -11.34 1.96 2.94
C ALA A 25 -10.81 3.02 1.97
N ALA A 26 -10.92 4.29 2.35
CA ALA A 26 -10.41 5.37 1.52
C ALA A 26 -8.89 5.30 1.40
N MET A 27 -8.22 4.97 2.49
CA MET A 27 -6.76 4.85 2.46
C MET A 27 -6.34 3.70 1.57
N SER A 28 -7.04 2.56 1.63
CA SER A 28 -6.74 1.43 0.76
C SER A 28 -6.87 1.78 -0.70
N ILE A 29 -7.90 2.54 -1.05
CA ILE A 29 -8.08 2.98 -2.43
C ILE A 29 -6.94 3.88 -2.87
N ARG A 30 -6.52 4.80 -2.02
CA ARG A 30 -5.40 5.68 -2.36
C ARG A 30 -4.11 4.90 -2.60
N ILE A 31 -3.86 3.90 -1.76
CA ILE A 31 -2.67 3.08 -1.90
C ILE A 31 -2.73 2.28 -3.20
N GLN A 32 -3.89 1.73 -3.52
CA GLN A 32 -4.06 0.98 -4.76
C GLN A 32 -3.84 1.86 -5.98
N GLU A 33 -4.40 3.06 -5.95
CA GLU A 33 -4.22 4.00 -7.05
C GLU A 33 -2.75 4.40 -7.20
N TRP A 34 -2.09 4.62 -6.08
CA TRP A 34 -0.69 4.99 -6.09
C TRP A 34 0.17 3.87 -6.70
N LEU A 35 -0.10 2.63 -6.34
CA LEU A 35 0.65 1.49 -6.88
C LEU A 35 0.34 1.23 -8.35
N ALA A 36 -0.79 1.72 -8.83
CA ALA A 36 -1.12 1.61 -10.25
C ALA A 36 -0.56 2.76 -11.07
N THR A 37 0.05 3.75 -10.44
CA THR A 37 0.48 4.97 -11.10
C THR A 37 2.00 5.10 -11.01
N PRO A 38 2.72 4.90 -12.12
CA PRO A 38 4.16 5.17 -12.12
C PRO A 38 4.44 6.65 -11.99
N GLU A 39 5.56 6.97 -11.36
CA GLU A 39 6.03 8.33 -11.25
C GLU A 39 6.16 8.94 -12.64
N GLY A 40 5.72 10.17 -12.79
CA GLY A 40 5.75 10.85 -14.09
C GLY A 40 4.49 10.71 -14.91
N SER A 41 3.51 9.91 -14.45
CA SER A 41 2.27 9.69 -15.21
C SER A 41 1.23 10.78 -15.00
N VAL A 42 1.33 11.53 -13.91
CA VAL A 42 0.33 12.54 -13.56
C VAL A 42 0.87 13.91 -13.98
N ALA A 43 0.17 14.57 -14.89
CA ALA A 43 0.68 15.79 -15.54
C ALA A 43 0.99 16.91 -14.54
N ASN A 44 0.13 17.10 -13.55
CA ASN A 44 0.30 18.20 -12.60
C ASN A 44 1.13 17.81 -11.38
N TYR A 45 1.43 16.52 -11.23
CA TYR A 45 2.20 16.00 -10.08
C TYR A 45 3.18 14.96 -10.58
N PRO A 46 4.25 15.40 -11.27
CA PRO A 46 5.14 14.44 -11.91
C PRO A 46 5.90 13.54 -10.93
N SER A 47 6.02 13.94 -9.68
CA SER A 47 6.71 13.10 -8.70
C SER A 47 5.75 12.17 -7.94
N TRP A 48 4.45 12.26 -8.20
CA TRP A 48 3.48 11.42 -7.51
C TRP A 48 3.41 10.05 -8.19
N GLY A 49 3.42 9.00 -7.37
CA GLY A 49 3.36 7.64 -7.87
C GLY A 49 4.57 6.83 -7.45
N HIS A 50 4.53 5.53 -7.74
CA HIS A 50 5.62 4.67 -7.33
C HIS A 50 6.83 4.83 -8.25
N ASN A 51 8.00 4.57 -7.71
CA ASN A 51 9.25 4.64 -8.45
C ASN A 51 9.85 3.25 -8.66
N LEU A 52 8.99 2.25 -8.82
CA LEU A 52 9.44 0.87 -8.94
C LEU A 52 9.85 0.48 -10.34
N SER A 53 9.62 1.36 -11.32
CA SER A 53 10.02 1.09 -12.70
C SER A 53 11.50 0.82 -12.83
N ARG A 54 12.31 1.36 -11.95
CA ARG A 54 13.75 1.14 -11.97
C ARG A 54 14.13 -0.31 -11.68
N PHE A 55 13.20 -1.09 -11.11
CA PHE A 55 13.44 -2.49 -10.82
C PHE A 55 12.89 -3.43 -11.89
N LYS A 56 12.31 -2.86 -12.94
CA LYS A 56 11.51 -3.61 -13.88
C LYS A 56 12.27 -4.71 -14.62
N HIS A 57 13.54 -4.51 -14.84
CA HIS A 57 14.33 -5.48 -15.60
C HIS A 57 15.19 -6.38 -14.73
N ASP A 58 15.03 -6.28 -13.42
CA ASP A 58 15.80 -7.11 -12.49
C ASP A 58 15.00 -8.35 -12.13
N PRO A 59 15.57 -9.54 -12.28
CA PRO A 59 14.83 -10.76 -11.91
C PRO A 59 14.70 -10.83 -10.40
N LEU A 60 13.48 -10.84 -9.93
CA LEU A 60 13.20 -10.84 -8.49
C LEU A 60 13.70 -12.09 -7.81
N SER A 61 13.61 -13.24 -8.50
CA SER A 61 13.98 -14.51 -7.91
C SER A 61 15.48 -14.71 -7.80
N GLU A 62 16.27 -13.90 -8.50
CA GLU A 62 17.71 -14.08 -8.53
C GLU A 62 18.49 -13.08 -7.71
N ASN A 63 17.82 -12.04 -7.21
CA ASN A 63 18.49 -10.98 -6.48
C ASN A 63 17.88 -10.87 -5.10
N ASN A 64 18.55 -11.46 -4.11
CA ASN A 64 18.02 -11.50 -2.75
C ASN A 64 17.92 -10.14 -2.10
N GLY A 65 18.65 -9.16 -2.58
CA GLY A 65 18.56 -7.81 -2.04
C GLY A 65 17.46 -6.96 -2.63
N LEU A 66 16.85 -7.43 -3.71
CA LEU A 66 15.89 -6.62 -4.44
C LEU A 66 14.61 -6.39 -3.63
N GLU A 67 14.17 -7.41 -2.91
CA GLU A 67 12.99 -7.26 -2.06
C GLU A 67 13.18 -6.15 -1.04
N VAL A 68 14.33 -6.11 -0.41
CA VAL A 68 14.63 -5.08 0.57
C VAL A 68 14.70 -3.71 -0.08
N GLN A 69 15.28 -3.63 -1.27
CA GLN A 69 15.37 -2.37 -2.00
C GLN A 69 13.98 -1.85 -2.34
N ILE A 70 13.07 -2.73 -2.77
CA ILE A 70 11.71 -2.35 -3.08
C ILE A 70 10.99 -1.90 -1.80
N GLU A 71 11.15 -2.63 -0.71
CA GLU A 71 10.55 -2.26 0.57
C GLU A 71 11.01 -0.88 1.00
N MET A 72 12.30 -0.60 0.88
CA MET A 72 12.83 0.70 1.27
C MET A 72 12.32 1.81 0.37
N ALA A 73 12.22 1.55 -0.92
CA ALA A 73 11.71 2.54 -1.87
C ALA A 73 10.26 2.88 -1.54
N LEU A 74 9.45 1.88 -1.26
CA LEU A 74 8.05 2.09 -0.92
C LEU A 74 7.90 2.79 0.42
N ALA A 75 8.67 2.37 1.42
CA ALA A 75 8.59 2.96 2.75
C ALA A 75 8.96 4.44 2.74
N ARG A 76 9.85 4.82 1.83
CA ARG A 76 10.26 6.21 1.72
C ARG A 76 9.23 7.04 0.97
N LYS A 77 8.70 6.49 -0.12
CA LYS A 77 7.89 7.28 -1.04
C LYS A 77 6.42 7.36 -0.64
N LEU A 78 5.86 6.29 -0.11
CA LEU A 78 4.45 6.26 0.25
C LEU A 78 4.02 7.41 1.16
N PRO A 79 4.72 7.66 2.28
CA PRO A 79 4.30 8.76 3.16
C PRO A 79 4.50 10.13 2.54
N GLN A 80 5.39 10.25 1.56
CA GLN A 80 5.59 11.53 0.88
C GLN A 80 4.43 11.85 -0.05
N ASP A 81 3.89 10.84 -0.71
CA ASP A 81 2.89 11.04 -1.75
C ASP A 81 1.46 10.96 -1.22
N ILE A 82 1.24 10.21 -0.16
CA ILE A 82 -0.11 10.02 0.39
C ILE A 82 -0.19 10.73 1.73
N ASP A 83 -1.00 11.77 1.78
CA ASP A 83 -1.19 12.54 2.99
C ASP A 83 -1.90 11.71 4.04
N ASP A 84 -1.56 11.95 5.29
CA ASP A 84 -2.17 11.28 6.44
C ASP A 84 -1.87 9.79 6.55
N LEU A 85 -0.98 9.28 5.72
CA LEU A 85 -0.58 7.88 5.82
C LEU A 85 0.47 7.73 6.92
N ARG A 86 0.17 6.91 7.90
CA ARG A 86 1.13 6.52 8.93
C ARG A 86 1.53 5.08 8.67
N LEU A 87 2.67 4.94 8.04
CA LEU A 87 3.15 3.66 7.62
C LEU A 87 3.78 2.91 8.80
N VAL A 88 3.34 1.69 9.02
CA VAL A 88 3.91 0.85 10.07
C VAL A 88 4.98 -0.05 9.48
N SER A 89 4.68 -0.73 8.37
CA SER A 89 5.66 -1.60 7.73
C SER A 89 5.28 -1.87 6.30
N VAL A 90 6.29 -2.26 5.52
CA VAL A 90 6.10 -2.72 4.15
C VAL A 90 6.86 -4.02 4.02
N ASN A 91 6.20 -5.05 3.53
CA ASN A 91 6.82 -6.34 3.26
C ASN A 91 6.62 -6.69 1.80
N VAL A 92 7.66 -7.18 1.16
CA VAL A 92 7.62 -7.58 -0.24
C VAL A 92 7.98 -9.05 -0.31
N GLU A 93 7.12 -9.82 -0.98
CA GLU A 93 7.34 -11.25 -1.20
C GLU A 93 7.36 -11.53 -2.69
N VAL A 94 8.36 -12.25 -3.14
CA VAL A 94 8.44 -12.63 -4.55
C VAL A 94 7.49 -13.79 -4.81
N VAL A 95 6.60 -13.60 -5.79
CA VAL A 95 5.66 -14.64 -6.18
C VAL A 95 6.14 -15.33 -7.46
N ASP A 96 6.70 -14.55 -8.38
CA ASP A 96 7.21 -15.07 -9.63
C ASP A 96 8.37 -14.18 -10.06
N ILE A 97 8.95 -14.47 -11.20
CA ILE A 97 10.14 -13.77 -11.68
C ILE A 97 9.91 -12.27 -11.86
N ASP A 98 8.68 -11.89 -12.20
CA ASP A 98 8.34 -10.48 -12.41
C ASP A 98 7.13 -10.05 -11.59
N LEU A 99 6.70 -10.85 -10.63
CA LEU A 99 5.52 -10.56 -9.84
C LEU A 99 5.86 -10.59 -8.37
N CYS A 100 5.51 -9.54 -7.66
CA CYS A 100 5.70 -9.53 -6.21
C CYS A 100 4.41 -9.11 -5.51
N LYS A 101 4.26 -9.64 -4.31
CA LYS A 101 3.16 -9.33 -3.43
C LYS A 101 3.66 -8.32 -2.42
N ILE A 102 2.90 -7.26 -2.24
CA ILE A 102 3.28 -6.18 -1.34
C ILE A 102 2.25 -6.10 -0.24
N ILE A 103 2.73 -6.16 1.00
CA ILE A 103 1.88 -6.05 2.18
C ILE A 103 2.24 -4.73 2.86
N ILE A 104 1.28 -3.83 2.90
CA ILE A 104 1.47 -2.50 3.49
C ILE A 104 0.62 -2.42 4.74
N VAL A 105 1.26 -2.19 5.88
CA VAL A 105 0.58 -2.05 7.16
C VAL A 105 0.61 -0.58 7.55
N HIS A 106 -0.56 -0.05 7.87
CA HIS A 106 -0.70 1.36 8.23
C HIS A 106 -1.67 1.50 9.40
N GLN A 107 -1.97 2.73 9.78
CA GLN A 107 -2.76 3.00 10.98
C GLN A 107 -4.17 2.40 10.96
N TYR A 108 -4.71 2.10 9.79
CA TYR A 108 -6.06 1.54 9.67
C TYR A 108 -6.07 0.04 9.40
N GLY A 109 -4.92 -0.59 9.27
CA GLY A 109 -4.86 -2.02 8.99
C GLY A 109 -3.79 -2.36 7.98
N SER A 110 -4.01 -3.41 7.21
CA SER A 110 -3.04 -3.84 6.21
C SER A 110 -3.72 -4.05 4.86
N ASP A 111 -2.96 -3.81 3.81
CA ASP A 111 -3.40 -4.04 2.44
C ASP A 111 -2.45 -5.00 1.77
N ASN A 112 -3.02 -5.97 1.06
CA ASN A 112 -2.27 -6.93 0.26
C ASN A 112 -2.46 -6.57 -1.21
N LEU A 113 -1.34 -6.33 -1.89
CA LEU A 113 -1.38 -5.90 -3.28
C LEU A 113 -0.36 -6.70 -4.06
N GLN A 114 -0.56 -6.80 -5.36
CA GLN A 114 0.41 -7.44 -6.23
C GLN A 114 0.81 -6.47 -7.31
N ILE A 115 2.08 -6.49 -7.67
CA ILE A 115 2.57 -5.63 -8.73
C ILE A 115 3.48 -6.45 -9.64
N GLN A 116 3.32 -6.20 -10.93
CA GLN A 116 4.15 -6.84 -11.93
C GLN A 116 5.22 -5.86 -12.37
N LEU A 117 6.45 -6.28 -12.31
CA LEU A 117 7.58 -5.43 -12.68
C LEU A 117 8.18 -5.79 -14.07
#